data_8cf6ecf47e2f6da766e3b9e88d1ee2f5
#
_entry.id   8cf6ecf47e2f6da766e3b9e88d1ee2f5
#
_cell.length_a   1.000
_cell.length_b   1.000
_cell.length_c   1.000
_cell.angle_alpha   90.00
_cell.angle_beta   90.00
_cell.angle_gamma   90.00
#
_symmetry.space_group_name_H-M   'P 1'
#
loop_
_entity.id
_entity.type
_entity.pdbx_description
1 polymer ?
#
loop_
_entity_poly.entity_id
_entity_poly.type
_entity_poly.pdbx_seq_one_letter_code
_entity_poly.pdbx_strand_id
1 'polypeptide(L)'
;MYKFIRVAAIALLFIAYSAPGTASPWGADYFPNVRLTTQDGEETLFFDDLIKDKVVAINFIYTHCPDTCPLETAQLVRVQNIMGDRLGKDVFFYSITIDPERDTPEVLKEYKERFGAKWTFLTGKKEDIIQLRKKLGLYIAEIQDGSNNHNVSMIIGNQKTGRWMKRSPFENTHLLADQIGNWLTGWKNKQVRTADYERAPELRNIPRGEQIFRTRCVSCHSVTGNELAGALGPDLLGVSQRREKQWLFDWLKAPDQMLKKKDPIAMELYKQYNSLAMPNMRLNKEEAIALVEYIDNETQRVQGKLEGISPEKPVTAAFTVSHAKPSGDVVAIMNSWVREAHAAATVNAGYMTLVNVGSEDVTLVKVESAAYGNIEVHEMVAVDGLMEMREVTDLTIPAAGQINFEPGGKHLMLMGPKDHLTTGQKVDMTLTFNSGKKQTVSVKVAAR
;
A
#
# COMPACT_ATOMS: atom_id res chain seq x y z
N MET A 1 58.07 -69.47 -17.36
CA MET A 1 57.89 -68.92 -16.01
C MET A 1 56.95 -67.69 -16.14
N TYR A 2 55.66 -67.89 -15.96
CA TYR A 2 54.67 -66.83 -16.01
C TYR A 2 54.26 -66.50 -14.57
N LYS A 3 54.46 -65.26 -14.14
CA LYS A 3 53.99 -64.75 -12.85
C LYS A 3 52.56 -64.21 -13.04
N PHE A 4 51.57 -64.80 -12.37
CA PHE A 4 50.26 -64.33 -12.25
C PHE A 4 50.15 -63.20 -11.24
N ILE A 5 49.80 -61.99 -11.68
CA ILE A 5 49.44 -60.86 -10.82
C ILE A 5 47.97 -60.95 -10.55
N ARG A 6 47.56 -61.20 -9.30
CA ARG A 6 46.15 -61.11 -8.85
C ARG A 6 45.83 -59.65 -8.53
N VAL A 7 44.98 -59.05 -9.34
CA VAL A 7 44.39 -57.74 -9.03
C VAL A 7 43.21 -57.98 -8.11
N ALA A 8 43.30 -57.54 -6.87
CA ALA A 8 42.18 -57.50 -5.93
C ALA A 8 41.34 -56.23 -6.21
N ALA A 9 40.14 -56.43 -6.69
CA ALA A 9 39.16 -55.34 -6.86
C ALA A 9 38.55 -55.01 -5.48
N ILE A 10 38.89 -53.85 -4.94
CA ILE A 10 38.26 -53.31 -3.73
C ILE A 10 36.98 -52.61 -4.19
N ALA A 11 35.82 -53.22 -3.94
CA ALA A 11 34.50 -52.59 -4.13
C ALA A 11 34.26 -51.61 -2.96
N LEU A 12 34.42 -50.29 -3.23
CA LEU A 12 34.00 -49.24 -2.31
C LEU A 12 32.45 -49.14 -2.33
N LEU A 13 31.82 -49.66 -1.28
CA LEU A 13 30.43 -49.41 -0.99
C LEU A 13 30.27 -47.94 -0.55
N PHE A 14 29.83 -47.08 -1.44
CA PHE A 14 29.29 -45.77 -1.06
C PHE A 14 27.98 -45.96 -0.33
N ILE A 15 27.98 -46.01 0.98
CA ILE A 15 26.78 -45.82 1.80
C ILE A 15 26.43 -44.36 1.68
N ALA A 16 25.38 -44.03 0.86
CA ALA A 16 24.80 -42.74 0.84
C ALA A 16 24.15 -42.47 2.21
N TYR A 17 24.87 -41.78 3.07
CA TYR A 17 24.28 -41.19 4.27
C TYR A 17 23.30 -40.11 3.77
N SER A 18 22.02 -40.45 3.68
CA SER A 18 20.95 -39.46 3.63
C SER A 18 21.02 -38.71 4.96
N ALA A 19 21.63 -37.53 4.97
CA ALA A 19 21.53 -36.65 6.13
C ALA A 19 20.04 -36.48 6.46
N PRO A 20 19.61 -36.72 7.70
CA PRO A 20 18.23 -36.41 8.07
C PRO A 20 18.01 -34.93 7.76
N GLY A 21 17.13 -34.65 6.81
CA GLY A 21 16.70 -33.27 6.55
C GLY A 21 16.30 -32.70 7.90
N THR A 22 16.93 -31.60 8.30
CA THR A 22 16.56 -30.90 9.54
C THR A 22 15.08 -30.55 9.39
N ALA A 23 14.22 -31.32 10.10
CA ALA A 23 12.80 -31.03 10.13
C ALA A 23 12.65 -29.58 10.51
N SER A 24 11.91 -28.80 9.70
CA SER A 24 11.64 -27.40 10.01
C SER A 24 11.06 -27.36 11.42
N PRO A 25 11.59 -26.53 12.34
CA PRO A 25 11.02 -26.40 13.68
C PRO A 25 9.54 -25.95 13.67
N TRP A 26 9.02 -25.61 12.51
CA TRP A 26 7.66 -25.14 12.24
C TRP A 26 6.86 -26.20 11.44
N GLY A 27 6.99 -27.48 11.77
CA GLY A 27 6.30 -28.60 11.15
C GLY A 27 5.03 -29.05 11.90
N ALA A 28 4.58 -30.25 11.59
CA ALA A 28 3.40 -30.89 12.20
C ALA A 28 3.50 -31.02 13.72
N ASP A 29 4.71 -31.19 14.26
CA ASP A 29 4.94 -31.29 15.70
C ASP A 29 4.84 -29.94 16.42
N TYR A 30 4.94 -28.83 15.67
CA TYR A 30 4.82 -27.48 16.23
C TYR A 30 3.40 -26.98 16.22
N PHE A 31 2.70 -27.06 15.09
CA PHE A 31 1.35 -26.53 14.94
C PHE A 31 0.31 -27.57 15.33
N PRO A 32 -0.66 -27.21 16.19
CA PRO A 32 -1.78 -28.11 16.47
C PRO A 32 -2.63 -28.32 15.22
N ASN A 33 -2.94 -29.57 14.91
CA ASN A 33 -3.78 -29.91 13.75
C ASN A 33 -5.24 -30.01 14.15
N VAL A 34 -5.75 -28.93 14.74
CA VAL A 34 -7.15 -28.86 15.22
C VAL A 34 -8.13 -28.79 14.06
N ARG A 35 -9.36 -29.24 14.32
CA ARG A 35 -10.46 -29.17 13.37
C ARG A 35 -11.15 -27.80 13.44
N LEU A 36 -11.28 -27.17 12.28
CA LEU A 36 -12.01 -25.91 12.10
C LEU A 36 -13.13 -26.11 11.07
N THR A 37 -14.09 -25.20 11.06
CA THR A 37 -15.20 -25.17 10.10
C THR A 37 -15.12 -23.87 9.31
N THR A 38 -15.19 -23.96 7.98
CA THR A 38 -15.18 -22.78 7.11
C THR A 38 -16.55 -22.06 7.15
N GLN A 39 -16.59 -20.85 6.63
CA GLN A 39 -17.84 -20.09 6.46
C GLN A 39 -18.86 -20.76 5.54
N ASP A 40 -18.47 -21.77 4.80
CA ASP A 40 -19.34 -22.58 3.93
C ASP A 40 -19.76 -23.91 4.60
N GLY A 41 -19.40 -24.12 5.87
CA GLY A 41 -19.75 -25.31 6.66
C GLY A 41 -18.83 -26.52 6.44
N GLU A 42 -17.74 -26.36 5.70
CA GLU A 42 -16.79 -27.44 5.42
C GLU A 42 -15.82 -27.63 6.58
N GLU A 43 -15.58 -28.87 7.01
CA GLU A 43 -14.56 -29.20 7.99
C GLU A 43 -13.17 -29.20 7.38
N THR A 44 -12.18 -28.65 8.10
CA THR A 44 -10.79 -28.55 7.65
C THR A 44 -9.82 -28.70 8.84
N LEU A 45 -8.63 -29.22 8.58
CA LEU A 45 -7.57 -29.39 9.58
C LEU A 45 -6.58 -28.24 9.46
N PHE A 46 -6.28 -27.59 10.58
CA PHE A 46 -5.47 -26.36 10.60
C PHE A 46 -4.09 -26.57 9.97
N PHE A 47 -3.36 -27.61 10.37
CA PHE A 47 -2.04 -27.85 9.80
C PHE A 47 -2.11 -28.45 8.40
N ASP A 48 -2.79 -29.60 8.23
CA ASP A 48 -2.72 -30.37 6.99
C ASP A 48 -3.35 -29.64 5.81
N ASP A 49 -4.51 -28.99 6.04
CA ASP A 49 -5.28 -28.39 4.95
C ASP A 49 -4.99 -26.91 4.76
N LEU A 50 -4.70 -26.15 5.84
CA LEU A 50 -4.63 -24.69 5.74
C LEU A 50 -3.21 -24.16 5.63
N ILE A 51 -2.22 -24.75 6.30
CA ILE A 51 -0.88 -24.13 6.36
C ILE A 51 0.26 -24.96 5.76
N LYS A 52 0.13 -26.29 5.69
CA LYS A 52 1.16 -27.17 5.15
C LYS A 52 1.52 -26.80 3.72
N ASP A 53 2.81 -26.60 3.46
CA ASP A 53 3.40 -26.20 2.17
C ASP A 53 2.89 -24.86 1.59
N LYS A 54 2.21 -24.02 2.39
CA LYS A 54 1.59 -22.77 1.94
C LYS A 54 2.28 -21.54 2.51
N VAL A 55 2.08 -20.42 1.81
CA VAL A 55 2.30 -19.07 2.32
C VAL A 55 0.98 -18.54 2.84
N VAL A 56 0.95 -18.18 4.12
CA VAL A 56 -0.29 -17.84 4.80
C VAL A 56 -0.22 -16.51 5.53
N ALA A 57 -1.38 -15.86 5.64
CA ALA A 57 -1.61 -14.74 6.53
C ALA A 57 -2.81 -15.08 7.43
N ILE A 58 -2.63 -15.07 8.74
CA ILE A 58 -3.61 -15.52 9.72
C ILE A 58 -3.86 -14.41 10.72
N ASN A 59 -5.12 -14.00 10.86
CA ASN A 59 -5.56 -13.10 11.91
C ASN A 59 -6.73 -13.69 12.69
N PHE A 60 -7.01 -13.11 13.87
CA PHE A 60 -8.12 -13.51 14.73
C PHE A 60 -9.10 -12.34 14.85
N ILE A 61 -10.36 -12.60 14.61
CA ILE A 61 -11.43 -11.60 14.57
C ILE A 61 -12.63 -12.04 15.43
N TYR A 62 -13.62 -11.18 15.57
CA TYR A 62 -15.01 -11.52 15.86
C TYR A 62 -15.94 -10.53 15.17
N THR A 63 -17.07 -11.04 14.65
CA THR A 63 -17.88 -10.29 13.67
C THR A 63 -18.60 -9.07 14.26
N HIS A 64 -18.91 -9.10 15.53
CA HIS A 64 -19.60 -8.00 16.24
C HIS A 64 -18.64 -7.06 16.99
N CYS A 65 -17.36 -7.08 16.63
CA CYS A 65 -16.38 -6.13 17.13
C CYS A 65 -16.77 -4.69 16.75
N PRO A 66 -16.94 -3.79 17.70
CA PRO A 66 -17.33 -2.41 17.40
C PRO A 66 -16.16 -1.54 16.94
N ASP A 67 -14.92 -2.01 17.05
CA ASP A 67 -13.72 -1.19 16.94
C ASP A 67 -12.80 -1.61 15.79
N THR A 68 -11.88 -2.56 16.05
CA THR A 68 -10.71 -2.83 15.22
C THR A 68 -10.93 -3.88 14.15
N CYS A 69 -11.73 -4.93 14.37
CA CYS A 69 -11.87 -6.02 13.40
C CYS A 69 -12.42 -5.57 12.04
N PRO A 70 -13.40 -4.63 11.96
CA PRO A 70 -13.82 -4.08 10.68
C PRO A 70 -12.69 -3.37 9.93
N LEU A 71 -11.85 -2.61 10.65
CA LEU A 71 -10.69 -1.93 10.06
C LEU A 71 -9.63 -2.90 9.57
N GLU A 72 -9.33 -3.93 10.37
CA GLU A 72 -8.42 -5.01 9.97
C GLU A 72 -8.87 -5.68 8.68
N THR A 73 -10.14 -6.08 8.64
CA THR A 73 -10.72 -6.75 7.48
C THR A 73 -10.67 -5.84 6.25
N ALA A 74 -11.04 -4.57 6.38
CA ALA A 74 -10.96 -3.59 5.31
C ALA A 74 -9.51 -3.39 4.80
N GLN A 75 -8.53 -3.34 5.69
CA GLN A 75 -7.12 -3.26 5.30
C GLN A 75 -6.66 -4.52 4.57
N LEU A 76 -7.06 -5.70 5.03
CA LEU A 76 -6.73 -6.96 4.36
C LEU A 76 -7.40 -7.07 2.98
N VAL A 77 -8.59 -6.49 2.78
CA VAL A 77 -9.22 -6.37 1.45
C VAL A 77 -8.35 -5.52 0.51
N ARG A 78 -7.73 -4.44 1.00
CA ARG A 78 -6.78 -3.67 0.18
C ARG A 78 -5.54 -4.49 -0.19
N VAL A 79 -5.00 -5.26 0.76
CA VAL A 79 -3.89 -6.19 0.50
C VAL A 79 -4.31 -7.26 -0.52
N GLN A 80 -5.52 -7.83 -0.37
CA GLN A 80 -6.13 -8.75 -1.35
C GLN A 80 -6.12 -8.17 -2.77
N ASN A 81 -6.55 -6.91 -2.92
CA ASN A 81 -6.62 -6.26 -4.23
C ASN A 81 -5.23 -6.07 -4.85
N ILE A 82 -4.21 -5.80 -4.02
CA ILE A 82 -2.82 -5.73 -4.48
C ILE A 82 -2.29 -7.12 -4.87
N MET A 83 -2.66 -8.16 -4.10
CA MET A 83 -2.26 -9.55 -4.39
C MET A 83 -2.91 -10.10 -5.66
N GLY A 84 -4.12 -9.62 -6.00
CA GLY A 84 -4.86 -10.06 -7.18
C GLY A 84 -5.06 -11.57 -7.23
N ASP A 85 -4.79 -12.17 -8.38
CA ASP A 85 -4.97 -13.60 -8.64
C ASP A 85 -4.03 -14.54 -7.87
N ARG A 86 -3.09 -14.01 -7.10
CA ARG A 86 -2.20 -14.80 -6.25
C ARG A 86 -2.91 -15.30 -5.00
N LEU A 87 -3.90 -14.55 -4.52
CA LEU A 87 -4.70 -14.96 -3.37
C LEU A 87 -5.54 -16.20 -3.71
N GLY A 88 -5.41 -17.23 -2.92
CA GLY A 88 -6.05 -18.53 -3.13
C GLY A 88 -5.27 -19.50 -4.05
N LYS A 89 -4.13 -19.07 -4.61
CA LYS A 89 -3.26 -19.93 -5.43
C LYS A 89 -1.92 -20.21 -4.75
N ASP A 90 -1.13 -19.20 -4.51
CA ASP A 90 0.20 -19.27 -3.90
C ASP A 90 0.29 -18.54 -2.55
N VAL A 91 -0.73 -17.75 -2.23
CA VAL A 91 -0.88 -17.04 -0.95
C VAL A 91 -2.29 -17.25 -0.42
N PHE A 92 -2.44 -17.56 0.87
CA PHE A 92 -3.72 -17.87 1.49
C PHE A 92 -3.93 -17.00 2.73
N PHE A 93 -5.10 -16.38 2.83
CA PHE A 93 -5.50 -15.65 4.03
C PHE A 93 -6.54 -16.45 4.81
N TYR A 94 -6.44 -16.38 6.13
CA TYR A 94 -7.35 -17.03 7.05
C TYR A 94 -7.71 -16.09 8.18
N SER A 95 -9.00 -15.84 8.36
CA SER A 95 -9.54 -15.12 9.52
C SER A 95 -10.25 -16.10 10.42
N ILE A 96 -9.77 -16.31 11.64
CA ILE A 96 -10.31 -17.27 12.61
C ILE A 96 -11.07 -16.49 13.68
N THR A 97 -12.33 -16.85 13.94
CA THR A 97 -13.07 -16.19 15.01
C THR A 97 -12.51 -16.53 16.41
N ILE A 98 -12.61 -15.58 17.33
CA ILE A 98 -12.36 -15.81 18.76
C ILE A 98 -13.66 -16.03 19.55
N ASP A 99 -14.80 -15.87 18.90
CA ASP A 99 -16.13 -15.99 19.51
C ASP A 99 -17.01 -16.99 18.76
N PRO A 100 -16.63 -18.28 18.75
CA PRO A 100 -17.34 -19.30 17.97
C PRO A 100 -18.78 -19.53 18.40
N GLU A 101 -19.17 -19.09 19.60
CA GLU A 101 -20.54 -19.23 20.09
C GLU A 101 -21.52 -18.32 19.32
N ARG A 102 -21.06 -17.14 18.87
CA ARG A 102 -21.84 -16.18 18.09
C ARG A 102 -21.51 -16.19 16.61
N ASP A 103 -20.27 -16.45 16.28
CA ASP A 103 -19.77 -16.42 14.90
C ASP A 103 -19.92 -17.81 14.26
N THR A 104 -21.16 -18.16 13.94
CA THR A 104 -21.47 -19.39 13.17
C THR A 104 -20.93 -19.27 11.73
N PRO A 105 -20.85 -20.38 10.96
CA PRO A 105 -20.47 -20.33 9.55
C PRO A 105 -21.27 -19.29 8.75
N GLU A 106 -22.59 -19.22 8.96
CA GLU A 106 -23.47 -18.28 8.28
C GLU A 106 -23.15 -16.84 8.62
N VAL A 107 -22.90 -16.52 9.89
CA VAL A 107 -22.52 -15.17 10.36
C VAL A 107 -21.16 -14.76 9.76
N LEU A 108 -20.20 -15.68 9.72
CA LEU A 108 -18.91 -15.45 9.08
C LEU A 108 -19.04 -15.23 7.57
N LYS A 109 -19.95 -15.94 6.91
CA LYS A 109 -20.22 -15.79 5.48
C LYS A 109 -20.80 -14.40 5.18
N GLU A 110 -21.81 -13.96 5.94
CA GLU A 110 -22.35 -12.62 5.81
C GLU A 110 -21.29 -11.53 6.05
N TYR A 111 -20.46 -11.69 7.08
CA TYR A 111 -19.38 -10.77 7.38
C TYR A 111 -18.38 -10.67 6.22
N LYS A 112 -17.93 -11.83 5.71
CA LYS A 112 -17.06 -11.93 4.54
C LYS A 112 -17.63 -11.19 3.33
N GLU A 113 -18.91 -11.38 3.04
CA GLU A 113 -19.61 -10.77 1.89
C GLU A 113 -19.72 -9.26 2.04
N ARG A 114 -20.03 -8.76 3.23
CA ARG A 114 -20.12 -7.30 3.51
C ARG A 114 -18.81 -6.57 3.18
N PHE A 115 -17.66 -7.20 3.42
CA PHE A 115 -16.36 -6.62 3.12
C PHE A 115 -15.85 -6.90 1.71
N GLY A 116 -16.50 -7.78 0.93
CA GLY A 116 -15.97 -8.27 -0.35
C GLY A 116 -14.68 -9.07 -0.18
N ALA A 117 -14.49 -9.72 0.98
CA ALA A 117 -13.33 -10.54 1.27
C ALA A 117 -13.38 -11.84 0.46
N LYS A 118 -12.26 -12.22 -0.18
CA LYS A 118 -12.15 -13.41 -1.04
C LYS A 118 -11.37 -14.54 -0.41
N TRP A 119 -11.09 -14.48 0.88
CA TRP A 119 -10.36 -15.53 1.61
C TRP A 119 -11.26 -16.28 2.57
N THR A 120 -10.72 -17.27 3.28
CA THR A 120 -11.47 -18.18 4.13
C THR A 120 -11.62 -17.64 5.54
N PHE A 121 -12.85 -17.66 6.05
CA PHE A 121 -13.18 -17.38 7.44
C PHE A 121 -13.50 -18.69 8.15
N LEU A 122 -13.06 -18.80 9.40
CA LEU A 122 -13.06 -20.07 10.12
C LEU A 122 -13.62 -19.91 11.54
N THR A 123 -14.40 -20.89 11.95
CA THR A 123 -14.85 -21.09 13.31
C THR A 123 -14.44 -22.49 13.81
N GLY A 124 -14.71 -22.83 15.05
CA GLY A 124 -14.36 -24.14 15.61
C GLY A 124 -14.63 -24.20 17.10
N LYS A 125 -14.09 -25.22 17.78
CA LYS A 125 -14.22 -25.32 19.24
C LYS A 125 -13.38 -24.22 19.92
N LYS A 126 -13.94 -23.63 20.95
CA LYS A 126 -13.30 -22.51 21.71
C LYS A 126 -11.91 -22.91 22.23
N GLU A 127 -11.78 -24.10 22.75
CA GLU A 127 -10.53 -24.64 23.29
C GLU A 127 -9.46 -24.76 22.20
N ASP A 128 -9.83 -25.23 21.03
CA ASP A 128 -8.95 -25.37 19.86
C ASP A 128 -8.47 -24.01 19.35
N ILE A 129 -9.37 -23.03 19.29
CA ILE A 129 -9.05 -21.64 18.91
C ILE A 129 -8.11 -21.00 19.92
N ILE A 130 -8.33 -21.19 21.23
CA ILE A 130 -7.43 -20.73 22.29
C ILE A 130 -6.04 -21.36 22.14
N GLN A 131 -5.99 -22.68 21.86
CA GLN A 131 -4.73 -23.38 21.64
C GLN A 131 -3.97 -22.81 20.43
N LEU A 132 -4.65 -22.54 19.30
CA LEU A 132 -4.06 -21.91 18.12
C LEU A 132 -3.51 -20.51 18.45
N ARG A 133 -4.31 -19.67 19.12
CA ARG A 133 -3.89 -18.31 19.50
C ARG A 133 -2.64 -18.33 20.39
N LYS A 134 -2.57 -19.25 21.36
CA LYS A 134 -1.38 -19.43 22.22
C LYS A 134 -0.18 -19.86 21.39
N LYS A 135 -0.34 -20.82 20.52
CA LYS A 135 0.75 -21.36 19.69
C LYS A 135 1.29 -20.35 18.68
N LEU A 136 0.40 -19.53 18.10
CA LEU A 136 0.77 -18.46 17.18
C LEU A 136 1.26 -17.17 17.90
N GLY A 137 1.30 -17.16 19.23
CA GLY A 137 1.73 -15.98 19.99
C GLY A 137 0.77 -14.79 19.92
N LEU A 138 -0.51 -15.05 19.63
CA LEU A 138 -1.56 -14.04 19.49
C LEU A 138 -2.60 -14.12 20.62
N TYR A 139 -2.36 -14.94 21.64
CA TYR A 139 -3.23 -15.03 22.81
C TYR A 139 -2.93 -13.88 23.78
N ILE A 140 -3.97 -13.16 24.17
CA ILE A 140 -3.98 -12.28 25.33
C ILE A 140 -4.94 -12.91 26.33
N ALA A 141 -4.52 -13.05 27.57
CA ALA A 141 -5.43 -13.50 28.64
C ALA A 141 -6.64 -12.57 28.66
N GLU A 142 -7.82 -13.14 28.79
CA GLU A 142 -9.07 -12.38 28.82
C GLU A 142 -8.95 -11.29 29.89
N ILE A 143 -9.16 -10.04 29.46
CA ILE A 143 -9.29 -8.93 30.39
C ILE A 143 -10.63 -9.14 31.08
N GLN A 144 -10.65 -9.14 32.41
CA GLN A 144 -11.83 -9.48 33.25
C GLN A 144 -12.99 -8.46 33.15
N ASP A 145 -12.95 -7.55 32.18
CA ASP A 145 -13.97 -6.53 31.94
C ASP A 145 -15.11 -6.97 31.01
N GLY A 146 -15.10 -8.23 30.57
CA GLY A 146 -16.07 -8.77 29.59
C GLY A 146 -15.88 -8.28 28.18
N SER A 147 -14.79 -7.55 27.90
CA SER A 147 -14.45 -7.17 26.54
C SER A 147 -13.76 -8.34 25.82
N ASN A 148 -14.16 -8.63 24.59
CA ASN A 148 -13.49 -9.60 23.71
C ASN A 148 -12.19 -8.99 23.13
N ASN A 149 -11.42 -8.24 23.93
CA ASN A 149 -10.17 -7.66 23.48
C ASN A 149 -9.24 -8.76 22.99
N HIS A 150 -8.79 -8.63 21.76
CA HIS A 150 -7.83 -9.54 21.17
C HIS A 150 -6.61 -8.77 20.66
N ASN A 151 -5.53 -9.50 20.42
CA ASN A 151 -4.33 -8.94 19.86
C ASN A 151 -4.60 -8.57 18.38
N VAL A 152 -4.50 -7.29 18.05
CA VAL A 152 -4.62 -6.74 16.68
C VAL A 152 -3.44 -7.07 15.78
N SER A 153 -2.67 -8.10 16.11
CA SER A 153 -1.58 -8.59 15.28
C SER A 153 -2.02 -9.80 14.48
N MET A 154 -1.39 -9.97 13.34
CA MET A 154 -1.53 -11.15 12.50
C MET A 154 -0.19 -11.90 12.39
N ILE A 155 -0.24 -13.15 12.01
CA ILE A 155 0.92 -13.95 11.65
C ILE A 155 0.95 -14.11 10.14
N ILE A 156 2.09 -13.83 9.54
CA ILE A 156 2.37 -14.18 8.17
C ILE A 156 3.52 -15.20 8.15
N GLY A 157 3.44 -16.19 7.26
CA GLY A 157 4.46 -17.23 7.23
C GLY A 157 4.45 -18.06 5.97
N ASN A 158 5.57 -18.71 5.74
CA ASN A 158 5.73 -19.74 4.72
C ASN A 158 6.16 -21.01 5.44
N GLN A 159 5.24 -21.97 5.53
CA GLN A 159 5.48 -23.21 6.26
C GLN A 159 6.63 -24.02 5.62
N LYS A 160 6.71 -24.05 4.30
CA LYS A 160 7.76 -24.78 3.57
C LYS A 160 9.15 -24.27 3.84
N THR A 161 9.33 -22.97 4.04
CA THR A 161 10.64 -22.35 4.32
C THR A 161 10.90 -22.12 5.80
N GLY A 162 9.89 -22.32 6.64
CA GLY A 162 9.97 -22.07 8.09
C GLY A 162 10.07 -20.58 8.46
N ARG A 163 9.74 -19.67 7.54
CA ARG A 163 9.77 -18.23 7.80
C ARG A 163 8.44 -17.78 8.36
N TRP A 164 8.45 -17.26 9.57
CA TRP A 164 7.27 -16.77 10.25
C TRP A 164 7.55 -15.42 10.89
N MET A 165 6.56 -14.52 10.84
CA MET A 165 6.67 -13.21 11.49
C MET A 165 5.32 -12.71 11.95
N LYS A 166 5.35 -11.97 13.04
CA LYS A 166 4.22 -11.23 13.57
C LYS A 166 4.18 -9.86 12.90
N ARG A 167 3.02 -9.45 12.41
CA ARG A 167 2.80 -8.19 11.71
C ARG A 167 1.54 -7.51 12.22
N SER A 168 1.41 -6.23 11.89
CA SER A 168 0.17 -5.50 12.10
C SER A 168 -0.60 -5.42 10.78
N PRO A 169 -1.92 -5.70 10.75
CA PRO A 169 -2.74 -5.48 9.57
C PRO A 169 -2.84 -3.99 9.19
N PHE A 170 -2.46 -3.08 10.11
CA PHE A 170 -2.45 -1.63 9.89
C PHE A 170 -1.15 -1.10 9.28
N GLU A 171 -0.22 -1.96 8.94
CA GLU A 171 0.97 -1.56 8.18
C GLU A 171 0.58 -1.07 6.77
N ASN A 172 1.54 -0.42 6.10
CA ASN A 172 1.33 -0.03 4.70
C ASN A 172 0.95 -1.25 3.86
N THR A 173 -0.17 -1.19 3.16
CA THR A 173 -0.77 -2.32 2.42
C THR A 173 0.15 -2.86 1.32
N HIS A 174 0.91 -1.99 0.64
CA HIS A 174 1.88 -2.42 -0.38
C HIS A 174 3.07 -3.13 0.25
N LEU A 175 3.55 -2.63 1.39
CA LEU A 175 4.64 -3.28 2.13
C LEU A 175 4.21 -4.65 2.65
N LEU A 176 3.00 -4.73 3.22
CA LEU A 176 2.46 -6.01 3.72
C LEU A 176 2.24 -7.01 2.58
N ALA A 177 1.71 -6.57 1.44
CA ALA A 177 1.56 -7.39 0.24
C ALA A 177 2.91 -7.88 -0.30
N ASP A 178 3.93 -7.02 -0.33
CA ASP A 178 5.29 -7.39 -0.76
C ASP A 178 5.91 -8.43 0.18
N GLN A 179 5.77 -8.25 1.49
CA GLN A 179 6.27 -9.21 2.48
C GLN A 179 5.61 -10.58 2.34
N ILE A 180 4.30 -10.63 2.20
CA ILE A 180 3.57 -11.90 2.04
C ILE A 180 3.86 -12.51 0.68
N GLY A 181 3.73 -11.73 -0.39
CA GLY A 181 3.79 -12.23 -1.75
C GLY A 181 5.19 -12.50 -2.29
N ASN A 182 6.19 -11.74 -1.86
CA ASN A 182 7.55 -11.82 -2.41
C ASN A 182 8.56 -12.29 -1.37
N TRP A 183 8.68 -11.60 -0.25
CA TRP A 183 9.72 -11.92 0.73
C TRP A 183 9.56 -13.32 1.34
N LEU A 184 8.33 -13.73 1.69
CA LEU A 184 8.06 -15.07 2.24
C LEU A 184 8.23 -16.18 1.21
N THR A 185 8.05 -15.91 -0.07
CA THR A 185 8.23 -16.92 -1.14
C THR A 185 9.71 -17.18 -1.48
N GLY A 186 10.64 -16.46 -0.83
CA GLY A 186 12.06 -16.59 -1.07
C GLY A 186 12.53 -15.82 -2.31
N TRP A 187 11.70 -14.94 -2.84
CA TRP A 187 12.12 -13.99 -3.84
C TRP A 187 13.27 -13.15 -3.28
N LYS A 188 14.46 -13.40 -3.80
CA LYS A 188 15.64 -12.61 -3.44
C LYS A 188 15.49 -11.26 -4.14
N ASN A 189 15.01 -10.28 -3.44
CA ASN A 189 15.20 -8.91 -3.86
C ASN A 189 16.71 -8.66 -3.87
N LYS A 190 17.30 -8.51 -5.05
CA LYS A 190 18.71 -8.13 -5.19
C LYS A 190 18.98 -6.71 -4.70
N GLN A 191 17.94 -5.95 -4.40
CA GLN A 191 18.05 -4.63 -3.83
C GLN A 191 18.26 -4.72 -2.32
N VAL A 192 19.49 -4.92 -1.90
CA VAL A 192 19.90 -4.54 -0.55
C VAL A 192 19.90 -3.00 -0.54
N ARG A 193 18.81 -2.41 -0.05
CA ARG A 193 18.83 -1.01 0.32
C ARG A 193 19.80 -0.88 1.49
N THR A 194 21.02 -0.49 1.24
CA THR A 194 21.84 0.16 2.25
C THR A 194 21.16 1.49 2.54
N ALA A 195 20.36 1.54 3.61
CA ALA A 195 19.80 2.78 4.08
C ALA A 195 20.96 3.64 4.55
N ASP A 196 21.36 4.59 3.74
CA ASP A 196 22.24 5.67 4.16
C ASP A 196 21.40 6.62 5.00
N TYR A 197 21.47 6.46 6.32
CA TYR A 197 20.71 7.29 7.26
C TYR A 197 21.13 8.77 7.20
N GLU A 198 22.33 9.09 6.73
CA GLU A 198 22.80 10.47 6.56
C GLU A 198 22.12 11.15 5.37
N ARG A 199 21.59 10.37 4.42
CA ARG A 199 20.85 10.85 3.25
C ARG A 199 19.35 10.55 3.31
N ALA A 200 18.88 10.04 4.44
CA ALA A 200 17.46 9.83 4.63
C ALA A 200 16.74 11.19 4.49
N PRO A 201 15.69 11.29 3.62
CA PRO A 201 14.92 12.53 3.54
C PRO A 201 14.34 12.83 4.93
N GLU A 202 14.38 14.10 5.33
CA GLU A 202 13.72 14.53 6.55
C GLU A 202 12.25 14.06 6.52
N LEU A 203 11.83 13.41 7.59
CA LEU A 203 10.45 12.98 7.72
C LEU A 203 9.55 14.23 7.69
N ARG A 204 8.68 14.30 6.70
CA ARG A 204 7.65 15.33 6.65
C ARG A 204 6.83 15.25 7.95
N ASN A 205 6.70 16.39 8.63
CA ASN A 205 5.75 16.47 9.74
C ASN A 205 4.33 16.31 9.18
N ILE A 206 3.73 15.15 9.47
CA ILE A 206 2.38 14.82 9.01
C ILE A 206 1.39 15.40 10.03
N PRO A 207 0.51 16.34 9.63
CA PRO A 207 -0.52 16.88 10.52
C PRO A 207 -1.38 15.76 11.14
N ARG A 208 -1.81 15.96 12.39
CA ARG A 208 -2.56 14.93 13.13
C ARG A 208 -3.79 14.42 12.37
N GLY A 209 -4.55 15.30 11.73
CA GLY A 209 -5.72 14.93 10.93
C GLY A 209 -5.38 14.02 9.76
N GLU A 210 -4.30 14.33 9.03
CA GLU A 210 -3.80 13.49 7.95
C GLU A 210 -3.35 12.11 8.45
N GLN A 211 -2.65 12.08 9.59
CA GLN A 211 -2.21 10.83 10.20
C GLN A 211 -3.40 9.94 10.55
N ILE A 212 -4.45 10.50 11.18
CA ILE A 212 -5.68 9.78 11.54
C ILE A 212 -6.36 9.26 10.27
N PHE A 213 -6.53 10.11 9.25
CA PHE A 213 -7.17 9.71 8.01
C PHE A 213 -6.43 8.55 7.34
N ARG A 214 -5.12 8.65 7.18
CA ARG A 214 -4.29 7.64 6.52
C ARG A 214 -4.25 6.30 7.27
N THR A 215 -4.38 6.31 8.60
CA THR A 215 -4.27 5.10 9.41
C THR A 215 -5.60 4.46 9.73
N ARG A 216 -6.71 5.23 9.80
CA ARG A 216 -8.00 4.74 10.28
C ARG A 216 -9.14 4.87 9.27
N CYS A 217 -9.09 5.84 8.35
CA CYS A 217 -10.23 6.17 7.49
C CYS A 217 -10.07 5.70 6.04
N VAL A 218 -8.84 5.74 5.51
CA VAL A 218 -8.55 5.46 4.09
C VAL A 218 -8.87 4.03 3.64
N SER A 219 -9.07 3.10 4.58
CA SER A 219 -9.47 1.72 4.25
C SER A 219 -10.92 1.63 3.73
N CYS A 220 -11.77 2.59 4.13
CA CYS A 220 -13.17 2.61 3.78
C CYS A 220 -13.57 3.88 3.00
N HIS A 221 -12.84 4.99 3.17
CA HIS A 221 -13.18 6.30 2.64
C HIS A 221 -12.10 6.86 1.71
N SER A 222 -12.53 7.68 0.75
CA SER A 222 -11.68 8.50 -0.10
C SER A 222 -12.06 9.99 0.02
N VAL A 223 -11.23 10.89 -0.50
CA VAL A 223 -11.52 12.32 -0.68
C VAL A 223 -11.14 12.67 -2.11
N THR A 224 -11.86 12.14 -3.07
CA THR A 224 -11.52 12.23 -4.50
C THR A 224 -12.66 12.80 -5.36
N GLY A 225 -13.87 12.81 -4.84
CA GLY A 225 -15.08 13.14 -5.57
C GLY A 225 -15.63 12.00 -6.44
N ASN A 226 -14.96 10.86 -6.44
CA ASN A 226 -15.39 9.66 -7.15
C ASN A 226 -15.60 8.51 -6.17
N GLU A 227 -16.82 8.02 -6.09
CA GLU A 227 -17.09 6.82 -5.31
C GLU A 227 -16.57 5.60 -6.07
N LEU A 228 -15.66 4.89 -5.43
CA LEU A 228 -15.07 3.69 -6.02
C LEU A 228 -16.07 2.52 -5.97
N ALA A 229 -16.18 1.76 -7.04
CA ALA A 229 -17.01 0.55 -7.04
C ALA A 229 -16.57 -0.40 -5.92
N GLY A 230 -17.51 -0.81 -5.06
CA GLY A 230 -17.23 -1.64 -3.90
C GLY A 230 -16.62 -0.89 -2.70
N ALA A 231 -16.75 0.45 -2.66
CA ALA A 231 -16.35 1.23 -1.50
C ALA A 231 -17.10 0.78 -0.24
N LEU A 232 -16.38 0.68 0.87
CA LEU A 232 -16.92 0.28 2.18
C LEU A 232 -17.56 1.45 2.94
N GLY A 233 -17.41 2.68 2.43
CA GLY A 233 -17.98 3.90 2.97
C GLY A 233 -17.93 5.03 1.94
N PRO A 234 -18.64 6.15 2.19
CA PRO A 234 -18.77 7.27 1.24
C PRO A 234 -17.43 7.95 0.94
N ASP A 235 -17.34 8.54 -0.25
CA ASP A 235 -16.33 9.55 -0.54
C ASP A 235 -16.63 10.82 0.28
N LEU A 236 -15.62 11.34 0.95
CA LEU A 236 -15.73 12.44 1.90
C LEU A 236 -15.46 13.83 1.30
N LEU A 237 -15.26 13.92 -0.04
CA LEU A 237 -15.08 15.23 -0.68
C LEU A 237 -16.25 16.15 -0.36
N GLY A 238 -16.00 17.31 0.26
CA GLY A 238 -17.03 18.30 0.63
C GLY A 238 -18.01 17.82 1.70
N VAL A 239 -17.67 16.85 2.52
CA VAL A 239 -18.57 16.31 3.55
C VAL A 239 -19.01 17.38 4.56
N SER A 240 -18.13 18.30 4.96
CA SER A 240 -18.43 19.42 5.87
C SER A 240 -19.38 20.48 5.26
N GLN A 241 -19.49 20.51 3.94
CA GLN A 241 -20.46 21.34 3.22
C GLN A 241 -21.84 20.68 3.12
N ARG A 242 -21.89 19.35 3.18
CA ARG A 242 -23.14 18.55 3.04
C ARG A 242 -23.74 18.13 4.37
N ARG A 243 -22.99 18.23 5.46
CA ARG A 243 -23.41 17.82 6.82
C ARG A 243 -23.11 18.91 7.83
N GLU A 244 -23.98 19.06 8.81
CA GLU A 244 -23.74 19.98 9.92
C GLU A 244 -22.50 19.54 10.72
N LYS A 245 -21.66 20.50 11.10
CA LYS A 245 -20.41 20.22 11.83
C LYS A 245 -20.67 19.46 13.15
N GLN A 246 -21.75 19.83 13.87
CA GLN A 246 -22.09 19.15 15.12
C GLN A 246 -22.42 17.68 14.87
N TRP A 247 -23.21 17.40 13.82
CA TRP A 247 -23.54 16.03 13.43
C TRP A 247 -22.27 15.22 13.09
N LEU A 248 -21.32 15.81 12.34
CA LEU A 248 -20.05 15.17 12.00
C LEU A 248 -19.22 14.84 13.26
N PHE A 249 -19.15 15.75 14.24
CA PHE A 249 -18.44 15.49 15.48
C PHE A 249 -19.09 14.39 16.30
N ASP A 250 -20.42 14.39 16.41
CA ASP A 250 -21.17 13.35 17.12
C ASP A 250 -20.99 11.98 16.44
N TRP A 251 -21.02 11.95 15.11
CA TRP A 251 -20.77 10.76 14.31
C TRP A 251 -19.35 10.23 14.49
N LEU A 252 -18.33 11.08 14.41
CA LEU A 252 -16.93 10.69 14.58
C LEU A 252 -16.63 10.22 16.01
N LYS A 253 -17.35 10.76 16.99
CA LYS A 253 -17.18 10.41 18.41
C LYS A 253 -17.81 9.07 18.76
N ALA A 254 -19.02 8.80 18.29
CA ALA A 254 -19.82 7.66 18.73
C ALA A 254 -20.81 7.17 17.66
N PRO A 255 -20.34 6.67 16.49
CA PRO A 255 -21.21 6.22 15.40
C PRO A 255 -22.13 5.08 15.83
N ASP A 256 -21.65 4.18 16.69
CA ASP A 256 -22.41 3.08 17.27
C ASP A 256 -23.62 3.56 18.09
N GLN A 257 -23.47 4.67 18.84
CA GLN A 257 -24.56 5.24 19.61
C GLN A 257 -25.60 5.93 18.70
N MET A 258 -25.16 6.58 17.63
CA MET A 258 -26.09 7.21 16.68
C MET A 258 -26.89 6.14 15.94
N LEU A 259 -26.29 5.03 15.56
CA LEU A 259 -27.01 3.88 14.97
C LEU A 259 -28.01 3.27 15.96
N LYS A 260 -27.65 3.09 17.23
CA LYS A 260 -28.57 2.62 18.28
C LYS A 260 -29.75 3.54 18.51
N LYS A 261 -29.54 4.86 18.40
CA LYS A 261 -30.59 5.88 18.50
C LYS A 261 -31.41 6.01 17.21
N LYS A 262 -31.06 5.25 16.17
CA LYS A 262 -31.72 5.27 14.85
C LYS A 262 -31.68 6.66 14.21
N ASP A 263 -30.54 7.37 14.34
CA ASP A 263 -30.34 8.63 13.64
C ASP A 263 -30.62 8.45 12.14
N PRO A 264 -31.47 9.29 11.53
CA PRO A 264 -31.91 9.07 10.14
C PRO A 264 -30.78 9.00 9.13
N ILE A 265 -29.78 9.90 9.24
CA ILE A 265 -28.63 9.96 8.33
C ILE A 265 -27.72 8.74 8.55
N ALA A 266 -27.46 8.39 9.81
CA ALA A 266 -26.67 7.22 10.14
C ALA A 266 -27.29 5.92 9.62
N MET A 267 -28.61 5.79 9.73
CA MET A 267 -29.35 4.62 9.25
C MET A 267 -29.40 4.55 7.71
N GLU A 268 -29.46 5.69 7.03
CA GLU A 268 -29.38 5.75 5.58
C GLU A 268 -28.01 5.27 5.09
N LEU A 269 -26.92 5.81 5.65
CA LEU A 269 -25.55 5.40 5.34
C LEU A 269 -25.34 3.91 5.63
N TYR A 270 -25.83 3.42 6.77
CA TYR A 270 -25.73 2.00 7.13
C TYR A 270 -26.38 1.11 6.07
N LYS A 271 -27.56 1.47 5.56
CA LYS A 271 -28.23 0.70 4.50
C LYS A 271 -27.51 0.80 3.15
N GLN A 272 -27.01 1.99 2.81
CA GLN A 272 -26.31 2.25 1.54
C GLN A 272 -25.02 1.42 1.42
N TYR A 273 -24.30 1.20 2.52
CA TYR A 273 -23.02 0.48 2.56
C TYR A 273 -23.16 -0.94 3.13
N ASN A 274 -24.05 -1.75 2.58
CA ASN A 274 -24.23 -3.17 2.86
C ASN A 274 -24.42 -3.50 4.35
N SER A 275 -25.09 -2.66 5.09
CA SER A 275 -25.27 -2.77 6.54
C SER A 275 -23.92 -2.85 7.30
N LEU A 276 -22.88 -2.23 6.75
CA LEU A 276 -21.59 -2.09 7.41
C LEU A 276 -21.62 -0.86 8.33
N ALA A 277 -21.52 -1.09 9.62
CA ALA A 277 -21.43 -0.01 10.59
C ALA A 277 -20.05 0.65 10.54
N MET A 278 -20.00 1.99 10.54
CA MET A 278 -18.75 2.69 10.74
C MET A 278 -18.21 2.37 12.13
N PRO A 279 -16.97 1.87 12.25
CA PRO A 279 -16.38 1.54 13.55
C PRO A 279 -16.19 2.79 14.41
N ASN A 280 -16.28 2.62 15.74
CA ASN A 280 -15.97 3.69 16.67
C ASN A 280 -14.44 3.88 16.77
N MET A 281 -13.93 4.98 16.23
CA MET A 281 -12.51 5.29 16.19
C MET A 281 -11.96 5.84 17.50
N ARG A 282 -12.82 6.01 18.52
CA ARG A 282 -12.49 6.56 19.84
C ARG A 282 -11.72 7.88 19.75
N LEU A 283 -12.11 8.74 18.80
CA LEU A 283 -11.50 10.04 18.63
C LEU A 283 -11.90 10.98 19.76
N ASN A 284 -10.91 11.67 20.31
CA ASN A 284 -11.19 12.79 21.20
C ASN A 284 -11.61 14.02 20.36
N LYS A 285 -12.02 15.09 21.04
CA LYS A 285 -12.53 16.30 20.37
C LYS A 285 -11.50 16.96 19.47
N GLU A 286 -10.27 17.05 19.91
CA GLU A 286 -9.15 17.66 19.19
C GLU A 286 -8.79 16.85 17.94
N GLU A 287 -8.83 15.53 18.05
CA GLU A 287 -8.59 14.62 16.93
C GLU A 287 -9.71 14.68 15.89
N ALA A 288 -10.97 14.78 16.30
CA ALA A 288 -12.09 14.94 15.40
C ALA A 288 -12.02 16.28 14.66
N ILE A 289 -11.66 17.36 15.34
CA ILE A 289 -11.46 18.69 14.72
C ILE A 289 -10.33 18.60 13.68
N ALA A 290 -9.16 18.08 14.07
CA ALA A 290 -8.01 17.95 13.16
C ALA A 290 -8.33 17.08 11.93
N LEU A 291 -9.13 16.03 12.09
CA LEU A 291 -9.56 15.17 11.00
C LEU A 291 -10.49 15.91 10.03
N VAL A 292 -11.49 16.65 10.52
CA VAL A 292 -12.39 17.44 9.69
C VAL A 292 -11.63 18.53 8.94
N GLU A 293 -10.73 19.25 9.61
CA GLU A 293 -9.84 20.24 8.99
C GLU A 293 -8.98 19.63 7.87
N TYR A 294 -8.45 18.44 8.08
CA TYR A 294 -7.71 17.74 7.02
C TYR A 294 -8.58 17.42 5.81
N ILE A 295 -9.80 16.90 6.04
CA ILE A 295 -10.75 16.58 4.95
C ILE A 295 -11.15 17.85 4.21
N ASP A 296 -11.35 18.97 4.90
CA ASP A 296 -11.66 20.26 4.30
C ASP A 296 -10.52 20.78 3.44
N ASN A 297 -9.28 20.72 3.94
CA ASN A 297 -8.09 21.11 3.20
C ASN A 297 -7.89 20.23 1.96
N GLU A 298 -8.10 18.93 2.09
CA GLU A 298 -8.03 17.99 0.97
C GLU A 298 -9.13 18.22 -0.05
N THR A 299 -10.35 18.56 0.43
CA THR A 299 -11.47 18.97 -0.43
C THR A 299 -11.11 20.19 -1.26
N GLN A 300 -10.60 21.25 -0.64
CA GLN A 300 -10.15 22.45 -1.35
C GLN A 300 -9.05 22.13 -2.36
N ARG A 301 -8.10 21.27 -1.98
CA ARG A 301 -7.02 20.84 -2.88
C ARG A 301 -7.54 20.11 -4.11
N VAL A 302 -8.52 19.23 -3.94
CA VAL A 302 -9.10 18.44 -5.02
C VAL A 302 -10.02 19.34 -5.87
N GLN A 303 -10.86 20.15 -5.27
CA GLN A 303 -11.77 21.08 -5.96
C GLN A 303 -10.98 22.13 -6.74
N GLY A 304 -9.92 22.72 -6.19
CA GLY A 304 -9.06 23.66 -6.89
C GLY A 304 -8.36 23.08 -8.13
N LYS A 305 -8.13 21.76 -8.16
CA LYS A 305 -7.69 21.06 -9.38
C LYS A 305 -8.81 20.85 -10.38
N LEU A 306 -10.06 20.71 -9.91
CA LEU A 306 -11.25 20.53 -10.76
C LEU A 306 -11.75 21.87 -11.31
N GLU A 307 -11.66 22.95 -10.54
CA GLU A 307 -12.03 24.30 -10.97
C GLU A 307 -11.12 24.88 -12.06
N GLY A 308 -9.87 24.40 -12.12
CA GLY A 308 -8.95 24.69 -13.24
C GLY A 308 -9.31 23.99 -14.55
N ILE A 309 -10.30 23.08 -14.54
CA ILE A 309 -10.89 22.42 -15.70
C ILE A 309 -12.28 23.04 -15.88
N SER A 310 -12.40 24.03 -16.78
CA SER A 310 -13.67 24.71 -17.09
C SER A 310 -14.84 23.72 -17.27
N PRO A 311 -16.02 23.94 -16.63
CA PRO A 311 -17.13 22.99 -16.64
C PRO A 311 -17.99 23.04 -17.93
N GLU A 312 -17.40 23.30 -19.07
CA GLU A 312 -18.07 23.13 -20.35
C GLU A 312 -17.68 21.81 -21.00
N LYS A 313 -18.33 20.75 -20.59
CA LYS A 313 -18.79 19.52 -21.26
C LYS A 313 -18.70 18.32 -20.30
N PRO A 314 -19.74 17.46 -20.25
CA PRO A 314 -19.67 16.22 -19.47
C PRO A 314 -18.57 15.33 -20.06
N VAL A 315 -17.58 14.97 -19.23
CA VAL A 315 -16.57 13.99 -19.60
C VAL A 315 -17.22 12.62 -19.54
N THR A 316 -17.90 12.24 -20.61
CA THR A 316 -18.04 10.84 -20.95
C THR A 316 -16.64 10.32 -21.22
N ALA A 317 -16.21 9.32 -20.45
CA ALA A 317 -14.93 8.64 -20.62
C ALA A 317 -14.89 7.93 -21.99
N ALA A 318 -14.52 8.69 -22.98
CA ALA A 318 -13.95 8.20 -24.22
C ALA A 318 -12.80 9.15 -24.50
N PHE A 319 -11.59 8.67 -24.38
CA PHE A 319 -10.42 9.32 -24.93
C PHE A 319 -10.59 9.37 -26.46
N THR A 320 -11.38 10.31 -26.91
CA THR A 320 -11.35 10.75 -28.31
C THR A 320 -10.31 11.86 -28.35
N VAL A 321 -9.10 11.50 -28.81
CA VAL A 321 -8.11 12.46 -29.23
C VAL A 321 -8.74 13.29 -30.36
N SER A 322 -9.33 14.45 -30.01
CA SER A 322 -9.68 15.41 -31.03
C SER A 322 -8.37 16.01 -31.55
N HIS A 323 -8.14 15.83 -32.82
CA HIS A 323 -7.03 16.42 -33.56
C HIS A 323 -7.24 17.95 -33.62
N ALA A 324 -6.95 18.62 -32.53
CA ALA A 324 -6.65 20.04 -32.58
C ALA A 324 -5.23 20.16 -33.11
N LYS A 325 -5.11 20.87 -34.22
CA LYS A 325 -3.83 21.22 -34.86
C LYS A 325 -2.86 21.73 -33.79
N PRO A 326 -1.66 21.16 -33.62
CA PRO A 326 -0.81 21.51 -32.50
C PRO A 326 -0.40 22.96 -32.57
N SER A 327 -0.80 23.74 -31.56
CA SER A 327 -0.13 24.97 -31.23
C SER A 327 1.22 24.59 -30.67
N GLY A 328 2.27 24.81 -31.38
CA GLY A 328 3.72 24.88 -31.11
C GLY A 328 4.38 24.03 -30.01
N ASP A 329 3.68 23.46 -29.07
CA ASP A 329 4.26 22.74 -27.92
C ASP A 329 4.48 21.27 -28.27
N VAL A 330 5.74 20.84 -28.18
CA VAL A 330 6.15 19.47 -28.53
C VAL A 330 5.75 18.50 -27.43
N VAL A 331 5.86 18.93 -26.17
CA VAL A 331 5.64 18.09 -24.98
C VAL A 331 4.89 18.88 -23.91
N ALA A 332 3.84 18.30 -23.34
CA ALA A 332 3.18 18.90 -22.18
C ALA A 332 4.03 18.65 -20.92
N ILE A 333 4.32 19.74 -20.17
CA ILE A 333 5.11 19.69 -18.94
C ILE A 333 4.15 19.85 -17.76
N MET A 334 4.13 18.86 -16.87
CA MET A 334 3.21 18.81 -15.72
C MET A 334 3.99 18.59 -14.43
N ASN A 335 3.38 18.98 -13.30
CA ASN A 335 3.88 18.69 -11.94
C ASN A 335 5.34 19.13 -11.71
N SER A 336 5.79 20.23 -12.35
CA SER A 336 7.17 20.69 -12.30
C SER A 336 7.47 21.41 -10.97
N TRP A 337 8.57 20.99 -10.31
CA TRP A 337 9.09 21.63 -9.11
C TRP A 337 10.57 21.36 -8.92
N VAL A 338 11.26 22.27 -8.20
CA VAL A 338 12.66 22.11 -7.78
C VAL A 338 12.66 21.93 -6.28
N ARG A 339 13.46 20.98 -5.78
CA ARG A 339 13.64 20.81 -4.35
C ARG A 339 14.49 21.94 -3.80
N GLU A 340 13.98 22.59 -2.75
CA GLU A 340 14.80 23.51 -1.96
C GLU A 340 15.99 22.75 -1.37
N ALA A 341 17.18 23.30 -1.52
CA ALA A 341 18.40 22.72 -0.97
C ALA A 341 18.98 23.61 0.11
N HIS A 342 19.83 23.04 0.95
CA HIS A 342 20.56 23.79 1.97
C HIS A 342 21.39 24.91 1.35
N ALA A 343 21.56 26.04 2.06
CA ALA A 343 22.24 27.25 1.53
C ALA A 343 23.67 27.01 1.02
N ALA A 344 24.35 25.98 1.50
CA ALA A 344 25.68 25.57 1.05
C ALA A 344 25.65 24.45 -0.03
N ALA A 345 24.48 24.04 -0.50
CA ALA A 345 24.39 22.98 -1.49
C ALA A 345 24.85 23.48 -2.87
N THR A 346 25.68 22.70 -3.52
CA THR A 346 26.16 22.95 -4.88
C THR A 346 25.26 22.35 -5.96
N VAL A 347 24.24 21.60 -5.55
CA VAL A 347 23.32 20.86 -6.43
C VAL A 347 21.90 20.87 -5.87
N ASN A 348 20.92 21.11 -6.73
CA ASN A 348 19.49 20.92 -6.47
C ASN A 348 18.94 19.78 -7.32
N ALA A 349 17.79 19.24 -6.94
CA ALA A 349 17.06 18.26 -7.74
C ALA A 349 15.77 18.86 -8.31
N GLY A 350 15.52 18.63 -9.60
CA GLY A 350 14.32 19.06 -10.31
C GLY A 350 13.46 17.89 -10.74
N TYR A 351 12.16 18.06 -10.69
CA TYR A 351 11.16 17.01 -10.97
C TYR A 351 10.05 17.56 -11.85
N MET A 352 9.55 16.74 -12.76
CA MET A 352 8.43 17.07 -13.66
C MET A 352 7.90 15.82 -14.34
N THR A 353 6.73 15.91 -14.94
CA THR A 353 6.21 14.91 -15.87
C THR A 353 6.23 15.49 -17.29
N LEU A 354 6.88 14.81 -18.21
CA LEU A 354 6.88 15.15 -19.63
C LEU A 354 5.92 14.22 -20.35
N VAL A 355 4.91 14.76 -21.02
CA VAL A 355 3.90 14.01 -21.76
C VAL A 355 4.02 14.37 -23.24
N ASN A 356 4.41 13.41 -24.06
CA ASN A 356 4.41 13.58 -25.51
C ASN A 356 2.98 13.41 -26.05
N VAL A 357 2.38 14.49 -26.49
CA VAL A 357 1.01 14.49 -27.05
C VAL A 357 0.98 14.26 -28.56
N GLY A 358 2.16 14.05 -29.17
CA GLY A 358 2.31 13.80 -30.62
C GLY A 358 2.24 12.31 -30.96
N SER A 359 2.25 12.05 -32.25
CA SER A 359 2.21 10.70 -32.83
C SER A 359 3.62 10.13 -33.14
N GLU A 360 4.67 10.86 -32.84
CA GLU A 360 6.06 10.47 -33.06
C GLU A 360 6.87 10.57 -31.79
N ASP A 361 7.92 9.77 -31.67
CA ASP A 361 8.82 9.83 -30.51
C ASP A 361 9.56 11.18 -30.49
N VAL A 362 9.70 11.75 -29.29
CA VAL A 362 10.40 13.02 -29.07
C VAL A 362 11.54 12.79 -28.10
N THR A 363 12.75 13.26 -28.44
CA THR A 363 13.92 13.12 -27.57
C THR A 363 14.27 14.46 -26.92
N LEU A 364 14.34 14.48 -25.59
CA LEU A 364 14.88 15.59 -24.82
C LEU A 364 16.41 15.52 -24.89
N VAL A 365 17.02 16.55 -25.49
CA VAL A 365 18.47 16.62 -25.71
C VAL A 365 19.17 17.47 -24.65
N LYS A 366 18.51 18.53 -24.16
CA LYS A 366 19.14 19.48 -23.23
C LYS A 366 18.11 20.19 -22.37
N VAL A 367 18.51 20.47 -21.12
CA VAL A 367 17.79 21.37 -20.22
C VAL A 367 18.73 22.47 -19.76
N GLU A 368 18.29 23.72 -19.81
CA GLU A 368 19.09 24.89 -19.45
C GLU A 368 18.29 25.83 -18.52
N SER A 369 18.97 26.54 -17.65
CA SER A 369 18.39 27.60 -16.82
C SER A 369 19.41 28.69 -16.54
N ALA A 370 18.98 29.93 -16.53
CA ALA A 370 19.85 31.06 -16.14
C ALA A 370 20.28 30.99 -14.66
N ALA A 371 19.51 30.27 -13.82
CA ALA A 371 19.78 30.16 -12.38
C ALA A 371 20.85 29.11 -12.03
N TYR A 372 21.26 28.25 -12.98
CA TYR A 372 22.20 27.16 -12.76
C TYR A 372 23.36 27.17 -13.76
N GLY A 373 24.47 26.58 -13.38
CA GLY A 373 25.64 26.45 -14.25
C GLY A 373 25.49 25.33 -15.27
N ASN A 374 24.93 24.18 -14.85
CA ASN A 374 24.63 23.02 -15.69
C ASN A 374 23.40 22.28 -15.19
N ILE A 375 22.67 21.61 -16.10
CA ILE A 375 21.52 20.75 -15.78
C ILE A 375 21.67 19.47 -16.57
N GLU A 376 21.67 18.35 -15.88
CA GLU A 376 21.76 17.00 -16.44
C GLU A 376 20.53 16.16 -16.08
N VAL A 377 20.17 15.24 -16.94
CA VAL A 377 19.18 14.19 -16.61
C VAL A 377 19.93 13.02 -15.99
N HIS A 378 19.54 12.64 -14.81
CA HIS A 378 20.09 11.48 -14.13
C HIS A 378 19.01 10.43 -13.83
N GLU A 379 19.43 9.18 -13.80
CA GLU A 379 18.60 8.05 -13.41
C GLU A 379 19.29 7.25 -12.31
N MET A 380 18.51 6.86 -11.32
CA MET A 380 18.97 5.93 -10.31
C MET A 380 18.82 4.50 -10.81
N VAL A 381 19.93 3.82 -11.07
CA VAL A 381 19.96 2.42 -11.50
C VAL A 381 20.64 1.54 -10.45
N ALA A 382 20.08 0.34 -10.23
CA ALA A 382 20.70 -0.63 -9.36
C ALA A 382 21.74 -1.46 -10.13
N VAL A 383 23.01 -1.33 -9.74
CA VAL A 383 24.12 -2.12 -10.27
C VAL A 383 24.73 -2.92 -9.12
N ASP A 384 24.74 -4.24 -9.24
CA ASP A 384 25.29 -5.16 -8.23
C ASP A 384 24.79 -4.94 -6.80
N GLY A 385 23.52 -4.44 -6.69
CA GLY A 385 22.88 -4.16 -5.40
C GLY A 385 23.17 -2.77 -4.82
N LEU A 386 23.95 -1.96 -5.51
CA LEU A 386 24.18 -0.56 -5.19
C LEU A 386 23.36 0.32 -6.13
N MET A 387 22.79 1.41 -5.57
CA MET A 387 22.14 2.43 -6.40
C MET A 387 23.22 3.36 -6.95
N GLU A 388 23.40 3.32 -8.24
CA GLU A 388 24.26 4.23 -8.97
C GLU A 388 23.42 5.31 -9.66
N MET A 389 23.90 6.53 -9.58
CA MET A 389 23.37 7.64 -10.36
C MET A 389 24.09 7.66 -11.69
N ARG A 390 23.33 7.56 -12.78
CA ARG A 390 23.87 7.63 -14.13
C ARG A 390 23.24 8.77 -14.90
N GLU A 391 24.06 9.48 -15.64
CA GLU A 391 23.58 10.46 -16.59
C GLU A 391 22.85 9.75 -17.74
N VAL A 392 21.71 10.30 -18.13
CA VAL A 392 20.92 9.86 -19.27
C VAL A 392 20.99 10.95 -20.34
N THR A 393 21.74 10.67 -21.38
CA THR A 393 21.76 11.51 -22.58
C THR A 393 20.63 11.07 -23.52
N ASP A 394 20.06 12.01 -24.28
CA ASP A 394 19.06 11.70 -25.32
C ASP A 394 17.83 10.93 -24.79
N LEU A 395 17.14 11.50 -23.82
CA LEU A 395 15.96 10.89 -23.20
C LEU A 395 14.77 10.88 -24.16
N THR A 396 14.42 9.71 -24.68
CA THR A 396 13.31 9.54 -25.63
C THR A 396 11.97 9.40 -24.89
N ILE A 397 11.00 10.26 -25.24
CA ILE A 397 9.62 10.23 -24.78
C ILE A 397 8.78 9.58 -25.89
N PRO A 398 8.24 8.36 -25.70
CA PRO A 398 7.49 7.66 -26.75
C PRO A 398 6.27 8.46 -27.24
N ALA A 399 5.86 8.22 -28.46
CA ALA A 399 4.61 8.77 -29.01
C ALA A 399 3.42 8.46 -28.10
N ALA A 400 2.59 9.46 -27.78
CA ALA A 400 1.49 9.38 -26.83
C ALA A 400 1.91 8.84 -25.43
N GLY A 401 3.20 8.85 -25.10
CA GLY A 401 3.78 8.36 -23.85
C GLY A 401 4.16 9.49 -22.90
N GLN A 402 4.64 9.08 -21.71
CA GLN A 402 5.13 10.03 -20.72
C GLN A 402 6.40 9.54 -20.04
N ILE A 403 7.19 10.48 -19.51
CA ILE A 403 8.32 10.21 -18.63
C ILE A 403 8.14 11.03 -17.34
N ASN A 404 8.31 10.35 -16.22
CA ASN A 404 8.26 10.97 -14.91
C ASN A 404 9.67 11.18 -14.36
N PHE A 405 9.97 12.43 -13.98
CA PHE A 405 11.10 12.76 -13.15
C PHE A 405 10.59 12.83 -11.70
N GLU A 406 11.05 11.90 -10.87
CA GLU A 406 10.55 11.73 -9.50
C GLU A 406 11.66 11.34 -8.52
N PRO A 407 11.53 11.63 -7.22
CA PRO A 407 12.50 11.24 -6.22
C PRO A 407 12.75 9.72 -6.21
N GLY A 408 14.02 9.33 -6.34
CA GLY A 408 14.42 7.92 -6.40
C GLY A 408 14.36 7.28 -7.78
N GLY A 409 13.90 8.00 -8.80
CA GLY A 409 13.89 7.61 -10.20
C GLY A 409 14.72 8.55 -11.06
N LYS A 410 14.20 8.84 -12.28
CA LYS A 410 14.78 9.89 -13.13
C LYS A 410 14.58 11.26 -12.49
N HIS A 411 15.58 12.13 -12.59
CA HIS A 411 15.52 13.50 -12.06
C HIS A 411 16.45 14.43 -12.81
N LEU A 412 16.18 15.74 -12.73
CA LEU A 412 17.10 16.77 -13.20
C LEU A 412 18.09 17.09 -12.10
N MET A 413 19.37 16.96 -12.37
CA MET A 413 20.46 17.36 -11.49
C MET A 413 20.88 18.80 -11.86
N LEU A 414 20.56 19.77 -11.00
CA LEU A 414 20.72 21.19 -11.22
C LEU A 414 21.99 21.65 -10.51
N MET A 415 23.09 21.80 -11.23
CA MET A 415 24.42 22.04 -10.68
C MET A 415 24.82 23.51 -10.73
N GLY A 416 25.58 23.94 -9.72
CA GLY A 416 26.11 25.29 -9.62
C GLY A 416 25.01 26.35 -9.56
N PRO A 417 24.12 26.34 -8.55
CA PRO A 417 23.14 27.39 -8.37
C PRO A 417 23.86 28.73 -8.19
N LYS A 418 23.41 29.77 -8.92
CA LYS A 418 24.02 31.12 -8.82
C LYS A 418 23.57 31.84 -7.55
N ASP A 419 22.36 31.56 -7.08
CA ASP A 419 21.78 32.11 -5.87
C ASP A 419 21.13 30.96 -5.06
N HIS A 420 21.04 31.16 -3.75
CA HIS A 420 20.29 30.28 -2.89
C HIS A 420 18.78 30.44 -3.14
N LEU A 421 18.14 29.37 -3.64
CA LEU A 421 16.74 29.37 -3.98
C LEU A 421 15.90 28.79 -2.83
N THR A 422 14.91 29.56 -2.37
CA THR A 422 14.01 29.22 -1.27
C THR A 422 12.62 28.86 -1.76
N THR A 423 11.88 28.11 -0.93
CA THR A 423 10.49 27.72 -1.21
C THR A 423 9.62 28.92 -1.61
N GLY A 424 8.87 28.76 -2.70
CA GLY A 424 7.99 29.77 -3.28
C GLY A 424 8.60 30.54 -4.45
N GLN A 425 9.92 30.59 -4.57
CA GLN A 425 10.59 31.18 -5.72
C GLN A 425 10.34 30.35 -7.00
N LYS A 426 10.54 30.98 -8.15
CA LYS A 426 10.39 30.34 -9.46
C LYS A 426 11.71 30.34 -10.21
N VAL A 427 11.93 29.28 -10.96
CA VAL A 427 13.09 29.07 -11.83
C VAL A 427 12.60 28.76 -13.23
N ASP A 428 13.05 29.51 -14.21
CA ASP A 428 12.75 29.23 -15.61
C ASP A 428 13.75 28.22 -16.15
N MET A 429 13.22 27.15 -16.73
CA MET A 429 13.98 26.09 -17.38
C MET A 429 13.58 25.99 -18.85
N THR A 430 14.55 25.89 -19.75
CA THR A 430 14.34 25.71 -21.17
C THR A 430 14.74 24.30 -21.58
N LEU A 431 13.78 23.54 -22.06
CA LEU A 431 13.96 22.19 -22.59
C LEU A 431 14.16 22.28 -24.09
N THR A 432 15.20 21.65 -24.61
CA THR A 432 15.51 21.56 -26.06
C THR A 432 15.33 20.13 -26.52
N PHE A 433 14.58 19.93 -27.59
CA PHE A 433 14.28 18.63 -28.16
C PHE A 433 15.06 18.37 -29.45
N ASN A 434 15.15 17.10 -29.86
CA ASN A 434 15.86 16.68 -31.08
C ASN A 434 15.37 17.36 -32.36
N SER A 435 14.14 17.83 -32.41
CA SER A 435 13.59 18.65 -33.50
C SER A 435 14.17 20.09 -33.56
N GLY A 436 15.01 20.48 -32.59
CA GLY A 436 15.50 21.85 -32.43
C GLY A 436 14.49 22.80 -31.75
N LYS A 437 13.29 22.33 -31.46
CA LYS A 437 12.28 23.10 -30.70
C LYS A 437 12.72 23.31 -29.28
N LYS A 438 12.43 24.50 -28.74
CA LYS A 438 12.68 24.88 -27.34
C LYS A 438 11.38 25.21 -26.63
N GLN A 439 11.23 24.74 -25.40
CA GLN A 439 10.08 25.01 -24.55
C GLN A 439 10.56 25.48 -23.19
N THR A 440 10.10 26.66 -22.74
CA THR A 440 10.44 27.20 -21.43
C THR A 440 9.29 26.99 -20.46
N VAL A 441 9.62 26.52 -19.26
CA VAL A 441 8.68 26.30 -18.15
C VAL A 441 9.17 27.02 -16.91
N SER A 442 8.27 27.71 -16.21
CA SER A 442 8.55 28.32 -14.90
C SER A 442 8.24 27.36 -13.78
N VAL A 443 9.29 26.89 -13.12
CA VAL A 443 9.25 25.79 -12.14
C VAL A 443 9.32 26.37 -10.72
N LYS A 444 8.45 25.93 -9.82
CA LYS A 444 8.37 26.42 -8.45
C LYS A 444 9.36 25.69 -7.53
N VAL A 445 10.08 26.43 -6.68
CA VAL A 445 10.89 25.84 -5.61
C VAL A 445 9.96 25.42 -4.47
N ALA A 446 10.12 24.21 -3.97
CA ALA A 446 9.32 23.62 -2.90
C ALA A 446 10.18 22.82 -1.91
N ALA A 447 9.89 22.95 -0.63
CA ALA A 447 10.37 22.08 0.43
C ALA A 447 9.55 20.79 0.43
N ARG A 448 9.99 19.75 -0.32
CA ARG A 448 9.29 18.45 -0.41
C ARG A 448 10.26 17.29 -0.20
#